data_5447097d332cb8e2be388e3f0771b28c
#
_entry.id   5447097d332cb8e2be388e3f0771b28c
#
_cell.length_a   1.000
_cell.length_b   1.000
_cell.length_c   1.000
_cell.angle_alpha   90.00
_cell.angle_beta   90.00
_cell.angle_gamma   90.00
#
_symmetry.space_group_name_H-M   'P 1'
#
loop_
_entity.id
_entity.type
_entity.pdbx_description
1 polymer ?
#
loop_
_entity_poly.entity_id
_entity_poly.type
_entity_poly.pdbx_seq_one_letter_code
_entity_poly.pdbx_strand_id
1 'polypeptide(L)'
;MTRTSTGRGWKILLGIVAGLIILLFLAEIAVRGFIAQQIRASVRDSVPESTDMREDASVHFGASPVLLGLARGKLQYINIDVPSTLVPDRDEIVGNPPATIDATGFALDPDNPSAEQLVLHTELPQALVRDMLQQELRRSLDEAQDGRFAEYDEILTVSDVRTDPAAGTFTVTFSNGAFGVELRPEVVDDQMTFTAESTQILGRSLPDFFSEAVSNALQKGLNEDVVGPMQIQQFQVIDNGFRITVAGENVNINELPV
;
A
#
# COMPACT_ATOMS: atom_id res chain seq x y z
N MET A 1 5.31 58.55 48.09
CA MET A 1 5.23 58.24 46.62
C MET A 1 6.11 57.03 46.37
N THR A 2 5.55 55.85 46.43
CA THR A 2 6.26 54.58 46.15
C THR A 2 6.14 54.25 44.67
N ARG A 3 7.22 54.41 43.91
CA ARG A 3 7.34 53.95 42.52
C ARG A 3 7.48 52.42 42.52
N THR A 4 6.42 51.73 42.20
CA THR A 4 6.42 50.31 41.95
C THR A 4 7.22 49.99 40.69
N SER A 5 8.36 49.31 40.81
CA SER A 5 9.21 48.86 39.70
C SER A 5 8.65 47.58 39.08
N THR A 6 7.44 47.63 38.56
CA THR A 6 6.71 46.49 37.96
C THR A 6 7.23 46.10 36.55
N GLY A 7 8.13 46.90 35.97
CA GLY A 7 8.54 46.68 34.58
C GLY A 7 9.71 45.69 34.38
N ARG A 8 10.52 45.39 35.37
CA ARG A 8 11.73 44.60 35.20
C ARG A 8 11.47 43.07 35.37
N GLY A 9 10.60 42.70 36.29
CA GLY A 9 10.21 41.31 36.50
C GLY A 9 9.42 40.75 35.32
N TRP A 10 8.53 41.54 34.72
CA TRP A 10 7.76 41.14 33.56
C TRP A 10 8.64 40.86 32.33
N LYS A 11 9.67 41.69 32.07
CA LYS A 11 10.63 41.48 30.97
C LYS A 11 11.44 40.21 31.13
N ILE A 12 11.85 39.87 32.40
CA ILE A 12 12.56 38.64 32.68
C ILE A 12 11.64 37.43 32.49
N LEU A 13 10.41 37.46 33.00
CA LEU A 13 9.40 36.44 32.78
C LEU A 13 9.15 36.21 31.29
N LEU A 14 8.98 37.27 30.50
CA LEU A 14 8.76 37.19 29.07
C LEU A 14 9.97 36.60 28.33
N GLY A 15 11.19 36.93 28.78
CA GLY A 15 12.42 36.32 28.26
C GLY A 15 12.53 34.81 28.56
N ILE A 16 12.16 34.37 29.79
CA ILE A 16 12.14 32.96 30.16
C ILE A 16 11.09 32.20 29.34
N VAL A 17 9.89 32.76 29.20
CA VAL A 17 8.80 32.13 28.42
C VAL A 17 9.20 32.03 26.93
N ALA A 18 9.78 33.07 26.37
CA ALA A 18 10.27 33.05 24.98
C ALA A 18 11.39 32.00 24.80
N GLY A 19 12.34 31.93 25.75
CA GLY A 19 13.39 30.92 25.74
C GLY A 19 12.85 29.50 25.82
N LEU A 20 11.84 29.26 26.66
CA LEU A 20 11.17 27.96 26.79
C LEU A 20 10.43 27.57 25.48
N ILE A 21 9.74 28.52 24.86
CA ILE A 21 9.05 28.29 23.57
C ILE A 21 10.05 27.92 22.47
N ILE A 22 11.19 28.63 22.40
CA ILE A 22 12.24 28.31 21.42
C ILE A 22 12.81 26.91 21.70
N LEU A 23 13.05 26.56 22.95
CA LEU A 23 13.57 25.27 23.32
C LEU A 23 12.59 24.13 22.97
N LEU A 24 11.30 24.31 23.22
CA LEU A 24 10.24 23.36 22.82
C LEU A 24 10.17 23.24 21.30
N PHE A 25 10.31 24.33 20.57
CA PHE A 25 10.31 24.30 19.10
C PHE A 25 11.53 23.54 18.54
N LEU A 26 12.70 23.76 19.10
CA LEU A 26 13.92 23.02 18.71
C LEU A 26 13.80 21.52 19.06
N ALA A 27 13.24 21.20 20.24
CA ALA A 27 12.98 19.82 20.63
C ALA A 27 11.99 19.14 19.67
N GLU A 28 10.93 19.82 19.25
CA GLU A 28 9.96 19.34 18.28
C GLU A 28 10.62 18.97 16.94
N ILE A 29 11.49 19.86 16.41
CA ILE A 29 12.24 19.58 15.18
C ILE A 29 13.16 18.37 15.35
N ALA A 30 13.88 18.29 16.46
CA ALA A 30 14.80 17.19 16.72
C ALA A 30 14.08 15.85 16.82
N VAL A 31 12.94 15.79 17.52
CA VAL A 31 12.15 14.58 17.67
C VAL A 31 11.53 14.14 16.34
N ARG A 32 10.98 15.06 15.55
CA ARG A 32 10.48 14.75 14.20
C ARG A 32 11.57 14.15 13.32
N GLY A 33 12.77 14.76 13.32
CA GLY A 33 13.92 14.26 12.58
C GLY A 33 14.36 12.88 13.03
N PHE A 34 14.40 12.63 14.32
CA PHE A 34 14.82 11.35 14.91
C PHE A 34 13.84 10.21 14.52
N ILE A 35 12.53 10.42 14.71
CA ILE A 35 11.51 9.42 14.36
C ILE A 35 11.53 9.15 12.85
N ALA A 36 11.58 10.20 12.02
CA ALA A 36 11.66 10.06 10.57
C ALA A 36 12.89 9.26 10.13
N GLN A 37 14.05 9.48 10.77
CA GLN A 37 15.27 8.73 10.49
C GLN A 37 15.14 7.25 10.86
N GLN A 38 14.51 6.95 11.99
CA GLN A 38 14.29 5.57 12.44
C GLN A 38 13.34 4.81 11.49
N ILE A 39 12.24 5.45 11.05
CA ILE A 39 11.32 4.85 10.09
C ILE A 39 12.02 4.61 8.75
N ARG A 40 12.79 5.57 8.24
CA ARG A 40 13.58 5.39 7.01
C ARG A 40 14.57 4.23 7.12
N ALA A 41 15.22 4.08 8.27
CA ALA A 41 16.13 2.97 8.51
C ALA A 41 15.38 1.63 8.48
N SER A 42 14.22 1.53 9.15
CA SER A 42 13.40 0.31 9.13
C SER A 42 12.91 -0.04 7.71
N VAL A 43 12.45 0.95 6.94
CA VAL A 43 12.05 0.73 5.53
C VAL A 43 13.24 0.25 4.69
N ARG A 44 14.42 0.84 4.89
CA ARG A 44 15.62 0.43 4.17
C ARG A 44 16.07 -1.00 4.52
N ASP A 45 15.96 -1.38 5.80
CA ASP A 45 16.34 -2.72 6.28
C ASP A 45 15.35 -3.80 5.78
N SER A 46 14.13 -3.42 5.42
CA SER A 46 13.10 -4.32 4.86
C SER A 46 13.29 -4.56 3.34
N VAL A 47 14.16 -3.80 2.68
CA VAL A 47 14.45 -3.93 1.25
C VAL A 47 15.67 -4.81 1.05
N PRO A 48 15.67 -5.79 0.11
CA PRO A 48 16.84 -6.62 -0.18
C PRO A 48 18.05 -5.76 -0.55
N GLU A 49 19.25 -6.13 -0.07
CA GLU A 49 20.52 -5.42 -0.34
C GLU A 49 20.84 -5.25 -1.84
N SER A 50 20.25 -6.10 -2.68
CA SER A 50 20.38 -6.03 -4.14
C SER A 50 19.59 -4.91 -4.79
N THR A 51 18.70 -4.25 -4.04
CA THR A 51 17.82 -3.19 -4.55
C THR A 51 18.43 -1.83 -4.25
N ASP A 52 18.87 -1.14 -5.29
CA ASP A 52 19.35 0.25 -5.18
C ASP A 52 18.11 1.17 -5.02
N MET A 53 17.76 1.51 -3.78
CA MET A 53 16.70 2.48 -3.51
C MET A 53 17.15 3.85 -4.02
N ARG A 54 16.52 4.32 -5.08
CA ARG A 54 16.82 5.63 -5.69
C ARG A 54 16.36 6.80 -4.83
N GLU A 55 15.37 6.57 -3.97
CA GLU A 55 14.76 7.57 -3.10
C GLU A 55 14.52 6.99 -1.71
N ASP A 56 14.78 7.78 -0.68
CA ASP A 56 14.48 7.42 0.70
C ASP A 56 12.99 7.63 1.00
N ALA A 57 12.42 6.80 1.88
CA ALA A 57 11.06 7.01 2.39
C ALA A 57 10.93 8.39 3.04
N SER A 58 9.80 9.06 2.81
CA SER A 58 9.50 10.34 3.45
C SER A 58 8.47 10.16 4.57
N VAL A 59 8.61 10.96 5.65
CA VAL A 59 7.74 10.88 6.81
C VAL A 59 7.27 12.27 7.21
N HIS A 60 5.96 12.45 7.30
CA HIS A 60 5.31 13.70 7.66
C HIS A 60 4.37 13.52 8.86
N PHE A 61 4.41 14.44 9.81
CA PHE A 61 3.63 14.38 11.06
C PHE A 61 2.46 15.36 11.12
N GLY A 62 2.11 16.00 10.02
CA GLY A 62 1.08 17.02 10.01
C GLY A 62 1.40 18.25 10.87
N ALA A 63 0.37 19.02 11.24
CA ALA A 63 0.49 20.26 11.99
C ALA A 63 0.54 20.04 13.52
N SER A 64 0.15 18.88 14.03
CA SER A 64 0.10 18.62 15.47
C SER A 64 1.51 18.45 16.06
N PRO A 65 1.77 19.01 17.25
CA PRO A 65 3.07 18.84 17.91
C PRO A 65 3.33 17.36 18.26
N VAL A 66 4.43 16.81 17.75
CA VAL A 66 4.85 15.42 18.01
C VAL A 66 5.22 15.21 19.46
N LEU A 67 5.91 16.19 20.08
CA LEU A 67 6.23 16.14 21.52
C LEU A 67 4.99 15.97 22.38
N LEU A 68 3.89 16.64 22.03
CA LEU A 68 2.64 16.50 22.75
C LEU A 68 2.01 15.11 22.53
N GLY A 69 2.14 14.59 21.32
CA GLY A 69 1.75 13.22 20.99
C GLY A 69 2.53 12.20 21.80
N LEU A 70 3.86 12.31 21.85
CA LEU A 70 4.73 11.45 22.67
C LEU A 70 4.36 11.49 24.15
N ALA A 71 4.14 12.69 24.70
CA ALA A 71 3.72 12.85 26.10
C ALA A 71 2.36 12.19 26.42
N ARG A 72 1.51 12.00 25.41
CA ARG A 72 0.20 11.37 25.53
C ARG A 72 0.20 9.89 25.10
N GLY A 73 1.34 9.36 24.61
CA GLY A 73 1.44 8.02 24.05
C GLY A 73 0.74 7.83 22.70
N LYS A 74 0.42 8.94 21.99
CA LYS A 74 -0.36 8.87 20.75
C LYS A 74 -0.03 10.01 19.80
N LEU A 75 0.35 9.69 18.55
CA LEU A 75 0.49 10.64 17.47
C LEU A 75 -0.88 10.88 16.82
N GLN A 76 -1.22 12.14 16.54
CA GLN A 76 -2.50 12.46 15.91
C GLN A 76 -2.54 12.09 14.44
N TYR A 77 -1.41 12.26 13.76
CA TYR A 77 -1.28 11.99 12.34
C TYR A 77 0.17 11.65 11.99
N ILE A 78 0.34 10.65 11.17
CA ILE A 78 1.59 10.31 10.51
C ILE A 78 1.28 9.89 9.07
N ASN A 79 2.04 10.41 8.13
CA ASN A 79 2.03 10.01 6.73
C ASN A 79 3.42 9.51 6.36
N ILE A 80 3.48 8.38 5.71
CA ILE A 80 4.73 7.74 5.26
C ILE A 80 4.59 7.46 3.77
N ASP A 81 5.47 8.07 2.96
CA ASP A 81 5.59 7.76 1.55
C ASP A 81 6.77 6.81 1.35
N VAL A 82 6.49 5.63 0.87
CA VAL A 82 7.48 4.59 0.54
C VAL A 82 7.66 4.57 -0.97
N PRO A 83 8.86 4.86 -1.48
CA PRO A 83 9.10 4.82 -2.91
C PRO A 83 9.08 3.39 -3.44
N SER A 84 8.83 3.25 -4.74
CA SER A 84 8.90 1.94 -5.41
C SER A 84 10.29 1.36 -5.35
N THR A 85 10.37 0.08 -5.00
CA THR A 85 11.61 -0.73 -5.09
C THR A 85 11.55 -1.74 -6.22
N LEU A 86 10.55 -1.63 -7.11
CA LEU A 86 10.35 -2.55 -8.22
C LEU A 86 11.53 -2.48 -9.20
N VAL A 87 12.10 -3.63 -9.49
CA VAL A 87 13.17 -3.81 -10.48
C VAL A 87 12.85 -5.01 -11.37
N PRO A 88 13.13 -4.93 -12.68
CA PRO A 88 13.07 -6.10 -13.54
C PRO A 88 14.19 -7.08 -13.17
N ASP A 89 13.84 -8.34 -12.87
CA ASP A 89 14.79 -9.45 -12.73
C ASP A 89 14.42 -10.56 -13.72
N ARG A 90 15.21 -10.66 -14.80
CA ARG A 90 14.97 -11.55 -15.94
C ARG A 90 13.57 -11.33 -16.56
N ASP A 91 12.63 -12.23 -16.30
CA ASP A 91 11.26 -12.22 -16.84
C ASP A 91 10.20 -11.80 -15.80
N GLU A 92 10.61 -11.49 -14.57
CA GLU A 92 9.74 -11.14 -13.46
C GLU A 92 10.08 -9.75 -12.90
N ILE A 93 9.10 -9.11 -12.25
CA ILE A 93 9.31 -7.89 -11.49
C ILE A 93 9.39 -8.25 -10.01
N VAL A 94 10.51 -7.89 -9.38
CA VAL A 94 10.74 -8.10 -7.95
C VAL A 94 10.78 -6.78 -7.19
N GLY A 95 10.42 -6.82 -5.91
CA GLY A 95 10.37 -5.65 -5.05
C GLY A 95 8.93 -5.23 -4.72
N ASN A 96 8.79 -4.08 -4.09
CA ASN A 96 7.51 -3.57 -3.63
C ASN A 96 7.07 -2.36 -4.46
N PRO A 97 5.77 -2.24 -4.78
CA PRO A 97 5.22 -1.04 -5.42
C PRO A 97 5.30 0.16 -4.49
N PRO A 98 5.17 1.39 -5.02
CA PRO A 98 5.12 2.59 -4.18
C PRO A 98 3.88 2.55 -3.29
N ALA A 99 4.03 3.04 -2.06
CA ALA A 99 2.93 3.08 -1.11
C ALA A 99 2.93 4.39 -0.32
N THR A 100 1.75 4.95 -0.10
CA THR A 100 1.52 6.05 0.83
C THR A 100 0.64 5.54 1.96
N ILE A 101 1.11 5.68 3.19
CA ILE A 101 0.42 5.23 4.40
C ILE A 101 0.02 6.46 5.21
N ASP A 102 -1.26 6.62 5.44
CA ASP A 102 -1.83 7.65 6.31
C ASP A 102 -2.39 7.01 7.58
N ALA A 103 -1.83 7.34 8.73
CA ALA A 103 -2.33 6.86 10.01
C ALA A 103 -2.78 8.03 10.88
N THR A 104 -4.00 7.95 11.40
CA THR A 104 -4.53 8.87 12.39
C THR A 104 -4.70 8.17 13.73
N GLY A 105 -4.43 8.92 14.80
CA GLY A 105 -4.54 8.37 16.13
C GLY A 105 -3.61 7.20 16.42
N PHE A 106 -2.35 7.28 15.96
CA PHE A 106 -1.36 6.22 16.09
C PHE A 106 -0.89 6.09 17.55
N ALA A 107 -1.23 4.97 18.20
CA ALA A 107 -0.79 4.67 19.56
C ALA A 107 0.66 4.18 19.54
N LEU A 108 1.47 4.78 20.44
CA LEU A 108 2.90 4.49 20.59
C LEU A 108 3.14 3.41 21.66
N ASP A 109 2.30 2.40 21.69
CA ASP A 109 2.47 1.25 22.57
C ASP A 109 3.42 0.24 21.90
N PRO A 110 4.61 -0.03 22.47
CA PRO A 110 5.57 -0.96 21.88
C PRO A 110 5.04 -2.39 21.75
N ASP A 111 4.15 -2.80 22.66
CA ASP A 111 3.59 -4.16 22.67
C ASP A 111 2.35 -4.28 21.77
N ASN A 112 1.66 -3.16 21.50
CA ASN A 112 0.43 -3.14 20.73
C ASN A 112 0.29 -1.83 19.92
N PRO A 113 1.19 -1.57 18.95
CA PRO A 113 1.09 -0.38 18.11
C PRO A 113 -0.19 -0.46 17.27
N SER A 114 -0.99 0.58 17.33
CA SER A 114 -2.29 0.61 16.64
C SER A 114 -2.62 1.99 16.09
N ALA A 115 -3.43 2.03 15.05
CA ALA A 115 -3.95 3.26 14.48
C ALA A 115 -5.48 3.27 14.60
N GLU A 116 -6.07 4.41 15.00
CA GLU A 116 -7.54 4.57 14.97
C GLU A 116 -8.08 4.48 13.56
N GLN A 117 -7.33 5.04 12.60
CA GLN A 117 -7.60 4.89 11.18
C GLN A 117 -6.28 4.74 10.44
N LEU A 118 -6.22 3.75 9.57
CA LEU A 118 -5.10 3.50 8.67
C LEU A 118 -5.62 3.49 7.23
N VAL A 119 -4.99 4.25 6.37
CA VAL A 119 -5.28 4.28 4.93
C VAL A 119 -3.99 4.01 4.17
N LEU A 120 -4.02 3.05 3.27
CA LEU A 120 -2.93 2.70 2.39
C LEU A 120 -3.33 2.99 0.94
N HIS A 121 -2.50 3.75 0.24
CA HIS A 121 -2.61 3.97 -1.20
C HIS A 121 -1.41 3.33 -1.89
N THR A 122 -1.67 2.56 -2.93
CA THR A 122 -0.61 1.97 -3.75
C THR A 122 -0.98 2.00 -5.23
N GLU A 123 0.04 1.99 -6.09
CA GLU A 123 -0.13 1.84 -7.53
C GLU A 123 0.61 0.59 -8.00
N LEU A 124 -0.13 -0.36 -8.56
CA LEU A 124 0.40 -1.61 -9.10
C LEU A 124 0.61 -1.47 -10.61
N PRO A 125 1.84 -1.49 -11.13
CA PRO A 125 2.08 -1.56 -12.56
C PRO A 125 1.46 -2.83 -13.18
N GLN A 126 0.90 -2.72 -14.38
CA GLN A 126 0.31 -3.87 -15.08
C GLN A 126 1.28 -5.05 -15.22
N ALA A 127 2.58 -4.78 -15.36
CA ALA A 127 3.58 -5.83 -15.47
C ALA A 127 3.74 -6.61 -14.14
N LEU A 128 3.68 -5.94 -12.98
CA LEU A 128 3.67 -6.60 -11.68
C LEU A 128 2.40 -7.46 -11.51
N VAL A 129 1.25 -6.93 -11.88
CA VAL A 129 -0.02 -7.67 -11.83
C VAL A 129 0.01 -8.90 -12.75
N ARG A 130 0.63 -8.80 -13.94
CA ARG A 130 0.87 -9.96 -14.80
C ARG A 130 1.65 -11.05 -14.09
N ASP A 131 2.74 -10.70 -13.42
CA ASP A 131 3.61 -11.66 -12.74
C ASP A 131 2.93 -12.29 -11.51
N MET A 132 2.19 -11.48 -10.75
CA MET A 132 1.36 -11.98 -9.63
C MET A 132 0.29 -12.96 -10.11
N LEU A 133 -0.42 -12.61 -11.19
CA LEU A 133 -1.42 -13.49 -11.81
C LEU A 133 -0.81 -14.80 -12.31
N GLN A 134 0.35 -14.74 -12.94
CA GLN A 134 1.05 -15.93 -13.40
C GLN A 134 1.44 -16.84 -12.24
N GLN A 135 1.90 -16.26 -11.12
CA GLN A 135 2.29 -17.00 -9.93
C GLN A 135 1.07 -17.65 -9.26
N GLU A 136 -0.03 -16.90 -9.09
CA GLU A 136 -1.25 -17.43 -8.48
C GLU A 136 -1.91 -18.50 -9.34
N LEU A 137 -1.91 -18.31 -10.66
CA LEU A 137 -2.44 -19.28 -11.59
C LEU A 137 -1.64 -20.61 -11.51
N ARG A 138 -0.31 -20.56 -11.48
CA ARG A 138 0.54 -21.75 -11.27
C ARG A 138 0.22 -22.43 -9.94
N ARG A 139 0.10 -21.66 -8.85
CA ARG A 139 -0.27 -22.22 -7.53
C ARG A 139 -1.62 -22.91 -7.57
N SER A 140 -2.63 -22.28 -8.17
CA SER A 140 -3.97 -22.85 -8.30
C SER A 140 -4.00 -24.12 -9.16
N LEU A 141 -3.16 -24.21 -10.19
CA LEU A 141 -3.02 -25.42 -11.02
C LEU A 141 -2.32 -26.56 -10.28
N ASP A 142 -1.29 -26.25 -9.48
CA ASP A 142 -0.58 -27.22 -8.64
C ASP A 142 -1.47 -27.80 -7.52
N GLU A 143 -2.34 -26.95 -6.94
CA GLU A 143 -3.31 -27.37 -5.90
C GLU A 143 -4.46 -28.23 -6.48
N ALA A 144 -4.80 -28.05 -7.75
CA ALA A 144 -5.83 -28.82 -8.44
C ALA A 144 -5.32 -30.24 -8.80
N GLN A 145 -5.23 -31.12 -7.79
CA GLN A 145 -4.71 -32.50 -7.87
C GLN A 145 -5.44 -33.40 -8.87
N ASP A 146 -6.48 -32.98 -9.54
CA ASP A 146 -7.34 -33.78 -10.41
C ASP A 146 -6.78 -34.07 -11.82
N GLY A 147 -5.57 -33.62 -12.13
CA GLY A 147 -4.94 -33.88 -13.42
C GLY A 147 -5.67 -33.32 -14.66
N ARG A 148 -6.85 -32.71 -14.48
CA ARG A 148 -7.68 -32.14 -15.56
C ARG A 148 -7.04 -30.92 -16.20
N PHE A 149 -6.15 -30.25 -15.48
CA PHE A 149 -5.50 -29.03 -15.93
C PHE A 149 -4.07 -29.27 -16.42
N ALA A 150 -3.48 -30.44 -16.16
CA ALA A 150 -2.11 -30.76 -16.58
C ALA A 150 -1.89 -30.67 -18.10
N GLU A 151 -2.94 -30.87 -18.91
CA GLU A 151 -2.89 -30.66 -20.36
C GLU A 151 -2.91 -29.17 -20.76
N TYR A 152 -3.28 -28.27 -19.84
CA TYR A 152 -3.43 -26.84 -20.08
C TYR A 152 -2.31 -25.99 -19.46
N ASP A 153 -1.38 -26.57 -18.71
CA ASP A 153 -0.30 -25.87 -18.00
C ASP A 153 0.60 -25.08 -18.98
N GLU A 154 0.93 -25.66 -20.14
CA GLU A 154 1.66 -24.95 -21.21
C GLU A 154 0.82 -23.88 -21.92
N ILE A 155 -0.52 -23.97 -21.85
CA ILE A 155 -1.45 -23.07 -22.56
C ILE A 155 -1.85 -21.89 -21.67
N LEU A 156 -1.78 -22.02 -20.34
CA LEU A 156 -2.23 -21.02 -19.38
C LEU A 156 -1.12 -20.06 -18.92
N THR A 157 -0.22 -19.69 -19.80
CA THR A 157 0.79 -18.68 -19.49
C THR A 157 0.23 -17.28 -19.67
N VAL A 158 0.21 -16.48 -18.59
CA VAL A 158 -0.16 -15.05 -18.67
C VAL A 158 0.93 -14.30 -19.42
N SER A 159 0.63 -13.82 -20.60
CA SER A 159 1.59 -13.13 -21.47
C SER A 159 1.55 -11.61 -21.36
N ASP A 160 0.37 -11.04 -21.05
CA ASP A 160 0.23 -9.60 -20.96
C ASP A 160 -0.99 -9.22 -20.09
N VAL A 161 -0.93 -8.04 -19.47
CA VAL A 161 -2.06 -7.36 -18.82
C VAL A 161 -2.12 -5.95 -19.36
N ARG A 162 -3.26 -5.55 -19.93
CA ARG A 162 -3.49 -4.21 -20.47
C ARG A 162 -4.68 -3.55 -19.81
N THR A 163 -4.49 -2.33 -19.41
CA THR A 163 -5.51 -1.49 -18.78
C THR A 163 -6.20 -0.59 -19.80
N ASP A 164 -7.51 -0.42 -19.68
CA ASP A 164 -8.31 0.60 -20.38
C ASP A 164 -9.03 1.48 -19.35
N PRO A 165 -8.41 2.60 -18.93
CA PRO A 165 -9.01 3.50 -17.95
C PRO A 165 -10.31 4.15 -18.41
N ALA A 166 -10.49 4.33 -19.73
CA ALA A 166 -11.70 4.94 -20.31
C ALA A 166 -12.91 4.01 -20.17
N ALA A 167 -12.69 2.70 -20.35
CA ALA A 167 -13.70 1.68 -20.15
C ALA A 167 -13.81 1.24 -18.68
N GLY A 168 -12.77 1.50 -17.85
CA GLY A 168 -12.66 0.98 -16.49
C GLY A 168 -12.43 -0.53 -16.45
N THR A 169 -11.84 -1.10 -17.52
CA THR A 169 -11.58 -2.53 -17.68
C THR A 169 -10.10 -2.80 -17.87
N PHE A 170 -9.73 -4.06 -17.76
CA PHE A 170 -8.40 -4.52 -18.16
C PHE A 170 -8.49 -5.89 -18.83
N THR A 171 -7.56 -6.18 -19.70
CA THR A 171 -7.49 -7.44 -20.45
C THR A 171 -6.30 -8.24 -19.98
N VAL A 172 -6.53 -9.46 -19.54
CA VAL A 172 -5.49 -10.46 -19.31
C VAL A 172 -5.34 -11.31 -20.54
N THR A 173 -4.13 -11.35 -21.10
CA THR A 173 -3.80 -12.07 -22.33
C THR A 173 -2.96 -13.28 -22.00
N PHE A 174 -3.28 -14.42 -22.64
CA PHE A 174 -2.63 -15.70 -22.40
C PHE A 174 -1.98 -16.23 -23.68
N SER A 175 -0.97 -17.10 -23.50
CA SER A 175 -0.33 -17.87 -24.58
C SER A 175 0.08 -17.01 -25.77
N ASN A 176 0.84 -15.93 -25.49
CA ASN A 176 1.32 -14.97 -26.50
C ASN A 176 0.20 -14.38 -27.39
N GLY A 177 -0.96 -14.11 -26.80
CA GLY A 177 -2.07 -13.48 -27.51
C GLY A 177 -3.06 -14.47 -28.12
N ALA A 178 -2.95 -15.77 -27.83
CA ALA A 178 -3.89 -16.77 -28.34
C ALA A 178 -5.31 -16.51 -27.83
N PHE A 179 -5.46 -16.03 -26.61
CA PHE A 179 -6.74 -15.64 -26.02
C PHE A 179 -6.58 -14.54 -24.97
N GLY A 180 -7.67 -13.82 -24.71
CA GLY A 180 -7.74 -12.76 -23.73
C GLY A 180 -9.08 -12.76 -23.01
N VAL A 181 -9.05 -12.35 -21.76
CA VAL A 181 -10.24 -12.13 -20.92
C VAL A 181 -10.25 -10.66 -20.52
N GLU A 182 -11.31 -9.96 -20.91
CA GLU A 182 -11.55 -8.59 -20.46
C GLU A 182 -12.36 -8.63 -19.17
N LEU A 183 -11.84 -7.95 -18.14
CA LEU A 183 -12.35 -7.97 -16.80
C LEU A 183 -12.70 -6.55 -16.34
N ARG A 184 -13.83 -6.42 -15.66
CA ARG A 184 -14.24 -5.22 -14.93
C ARG A 184 -14.08 -5.47 -13.44
N PRO A 185 -13.20 -4.70 -12.76
CA PRO A 185 -13.10 -4.74 -11.30
C PRO A 185 -14.23 -3.95 -10.67
N GLU A 186 -14.82 -4.50 -9.62
CA GLU A 186 -15.83 -3.85 -8.80
C GLU A 186 -15.59 -4.16 -7.32
N VAL A 187 -15.83 -3.19 -6.44
CA VAL A 187 -15.84 -3.41 -5.00
C VAL A 187 -17.29 -3.65 -4.57
N VAL A 188 -17.57 -4.85 -4.09
CA VAL A 188 -18.89 -5.27 -3.62
C VAL A 188 -18.75 -5.81 -2.20
N ASP A 189 -19.47 -5.25 -1.24
CA ASP A 189 -19.41 -5.64 0.16
C ASP A 189 -17.98 -5.68 0.73
N ASP A 190 -17.20 -4.62 0.42
CA ASP A 190 -15.78 -4.43 0.80
C ASP A 190 -14.82 -5.52 0.26
N GLN A 191 -15.26 -6.29 -0.72
CA GLN A 191 -14.47 -7.30 -1.41
C GLN A 191 -14.30 -6.96 -2.90
N MET A 192 -13.14 -7.29 -3.44
CA MET A 192 -12.91 -7.21 -4.88
C MET A 192 -13.62 -8.34 -5.61
N THR A 193 -14.36 -7.96 -6.63
CA THR A 193 -14.96 -8.88 -7.59
C THR A 193 -14.52 -8.51 -9.00
N PHE A 194 -14.41 -9.51 -9.86
CA PHE A 194 -14.01 -9.32 -11.25
C PHE A 194 -15.06 -9.97 -12.15
N THR A 195 -15.74 -9.13 -12.94
CA THR A 195 -16.73 -9.60 -13.90
C THR A 195 -16.09 -9.69 -15.28
N ALA A 196 -16.14 -10.87 -15.90
CA ALA A 196 -15.69 -11.03 -17.28
C ALA A 196 -16.71 -10.41 -18.24
N GLU A 197 -16.32 -9.37 -18.98
CA GLU A 197 -17.18 -8.69 -19.96
C GLU A 197 -17.07 -9.31 -21.35
N SER A 198 -15.88 -9.71 -21.74
CA SER A 198 -15.66 -10.39 -23.00
C SER A 198 -14.51 -11.38 -22.93
N THR A 199 -14.66 -12.47 -23.67
CA THR A 199 -13.62 -13.48 -23.84
C THR A 199 -13.33 -13.62 -25.32
N GLN A 200 -12.07 -13.36 -25.71
CA GLN A 200 -11.66 -13.42 -27.12
C GLN A 200 -10.66 -14.54 -27.33
N ILE A 201 -11.00 -15.51 -28.19
CA ILE A 201 -10.02 -16.44 -28.78
C ILE A 201 -10.09 -16.24 -30.28
N LEU A 202 -9.09 -15.66 -30.93
CA LEU A 202 -8.99 -15.66 -32.40
C LEU A 202 -10.36 -15.85 -33.13
N GLY A 203 -11.40 -15.12 -32.62
CA GLY A 203 -12.77 -15.18 -33.15
C GLY A 203 -13.69 -16.29 -32.58
N ARG A 204 -13.33 -16.98 -31.48
CA ARG A 204 -14.20 -17.93 -30.76
C ARG A 204 -14.34 -17.55 -29.31
N SER A 205 -15.47 -17.81 -28.66
CA SER A 205 -15.66 -17.64 -27.24
C SER A 205 -14.92 -18.75 -26.46
N LEU A 206 -14.23 -18.35 -25.37
CA LEU A 206 -13.65 -19.28 -24.41
C LEU A 206 -14.77 -20.01 -23.66
N PRO A 207 -14.53 -21.25 -23.22
CA PRO A 207 -15.40 -21.87 -22.23
C PRO A 207 -15.45 -21.02 -20.95
N ASP A 208 -16.63 -20.88 -20.36
CA ASP A 208 -16.89 -20.03 -19.19
C ASP A 208 -15.95 -20.33 -17.99
N PHE A 209 -15.51 -21.57 -17.85
CA PHE A 209 -14.63 -21.95 -16.75
C PHE A 209 -13.26 -21.24 -16.74
N PHE A 210 -12.75 -20.78 -17.89
CA PHE A 210 -11.51 -20.00 -17.96
C PHE A 210 -11.70 -18.59 -17.38
N SER A 211 -12.81 -17.96 -17.72
CA SER A 211 -13.15 -16.65 -17.18
C SER A 211 -13.35 -16.70 -15.68
N GLU A 212 -14.01 -17.75 -15.20
CA GLU A 212 -14.20 -18.02 -13.78
C GLU A 212 -12.87 -18.31 -13.07
N ALA A 213 -11.98 -19.10 -13.66
CA ALA A 213 -10.67 -19.42 -13.08
C ALA A 213 -9.80 -18.15 -12.92
N VAL A 214 -9.75 -17.29 -13.93
CA VAL A 214 -9.02 -16.02 -13.88
C VAL A 214 -9.62 -15.06 -12.85
N SER A 215 -10.95 -14.92 -12.86
CA SER A 215 -11.66 -14.07 -11.89
C SER A 215 -11.42 -14.55 -10.46
N ASN A 216 -11.49 -15.87 -10.22
CA ASN A 216 -11.28 -16.48 -8.91
C ASN A 216 -9.82 -16.33 -8.45
N ALA A 217 -8.83 -16.50 -9.35
CA ALA A 217 -7.42 -16.31 -9.01
C ALA A 217 -7.12 -14.86 -8.59
N LEU A 218 -7.67 -13.89 -9.34
CA LEU A 218 -7.56 -12.47 -8.98
C LEU A 218 -8.24 -12.15 -7.66
N GLN A 219 -9.45 -12.64 -7.48
CA GLN A 219 -10.24 -12.41 -6.26
C GLN A 219 -9.54 -13.02 -5.05
N LYS A 220 -9.00 -14.23 -5.18
CA LYS A 220 -8.27 -14.92 -4.12
C LYS A 220 -6.99 -14.16 -3.78
N GLY A 221 -6.15 -13.85 -4.76
CA GLY A 221 -4.89 -13.14 -4.53
C GLY A 221 -5.07 -11.78 -3.85
N LEU A 222 -6.01 -10.95 -4.32
CA LEU A 222 -6.25 -9.62 -3.73
C LEU A 222 -6.95 -9.66 -2.37
N ASN A 223 -7.83 -10.63 -2.11
CA ASN A 223 -8.53 -10.70 -0.83
C ASN A 223 -7.72 -11.42 0.26
N GLU A 224 -6.79 -12.31 -0.10
CA GLU A 224 -5.89 -12.95 0.85
C GLU A 224 -4.82 -11.99 1.38
N ASP A 225 -4.41 -11.01 0.57
CA ASP A 225 -3.42 -9.99 0.97
C ASP A 225 -4.02 -8.88 1.86
N VAL A 226 -5.35 -8.77 1.93
CA VAL A 226 -6.05 -7.83 2.81
C VAL A 226 -6.42 -8.54 4.12
N VAL A 227 -5.61 -8.34 5.16
CA VAL A 227 -5.72 -9.08 6.42
C VAL A 227 -6.26 -8.19 7.54
N GLY A 228 -7.05 -8.79 8.44
CA GLY A 228 -7.54 -8.15 9.65
C GLY A 228 -8.67 -7.14 9.39
N PRO A 229 -8.63 -5.98 10.05
CA PRO A 229 -9.68 -4.94 9.93
C PRO A 229 -9.54 -4.06 8.68
N MET A 230 -8.61 -4.39 7.77
CA MET A 230 -8.41 -3.64 6.52
C MET A 230 -9.42 -4.05 5.45
N GLN A 231 -9.88 -3.09 4.65
CA GLN A 231 -10.86 -3.30 3.58
C GLN A 231 -10.46 -2.51 2.34
N ILE A 232 -10.72 -3.06 1.15
CA ILE A 232 -10.50 -2.36 -0.11
C ILE A 232 -11.60 -1.31 -0.29
N GLN A 233 -11.23 -0.03 -0.15
CA GLN A 233 -12.15 1.10 -0.31
C GLN A 233 -12.30 1.50 -1.77
N GLN A 234 -11.22 1.39 -2.54
CA GLN A 234 -11.21 1.79 -3.94
C GLN A 234 -10.24 0.95 -4.74
N PHE A 235 -10.68 0.57 -5.93
CA PHE A 235 -9.85 -0.01 -6.97
C PHE A 235 -10.12 0.74 -8.27
N GLN A 236 -9.09 1.28 -8.88
CA GLN A 236 -9.20 2.08 -10.09
C GLN A 236 -8.23 1.58 -11.14
N VAL A 237 -8.74 1.35 -12.35
CA VAL A 237 -7.92 1.11 -13.53
C VAL A 237 -7.33 2.45 -13.99
N ILE A 238 -6.00 2.53 -14.06
CA ILE A 238 -5.26 3.71 -14.50
C ILE A 238 -4.37 3.36 -15.70
N ASP A 239 -3.73 4.36 -16.30
CA ASP A 239 -2.79 4.13 -17.39
C ASP A 239 -1.61 3.25 -16.94
N ASN A 240 -1.43 2.11 -17.59
CA ASN A 240 -0.38 1.12 -17.32
C ASN A 240 -0.40 0.50 -15.93
N GLY A 241 -1.56 0.48 -15.26
CA GLY A 241 -1.65 -0.08 -13.92
C GLY A 241 -2.97 0.09 -13.23
N PHE A 242 -2.92 -0.09 -11.91
CA PHE A 242 -4.07 -0.05 -11.02
C PHE A 242 -3.73 0.79 -9.80
N ARG A 243 -4.67 1.59 -9.33
CA ARG A 243 -4.58 2.30 -8.06
C ARG A 243 -5.53 1.66 -7.06
N ILE A 244 -4.99 1.31 -5.90
CA ILE A 244 -5.72 0.64 -4.83
C ILE A 244 -5.67 1.51 -3.59
N THR A 245 -6.80 1.65 -2.92
CA THR A 245 -6.90 2.25 -1.59
C THR A 245 -7.48 1.22 -0.65
N VAL A 246 -6.74 0.92 0.41
CA VAL A 246 -7.18 0.04 1.50
C VAL A 246 -7.26 0.86 2.76
N ALA A 247 -8.32 0.70 3.54
CA ALA A 247 -8.47 1.40 4.81
C ALA A 247 -9.00 0.47 5.90
N GLY A 248 -8.68 0.81 7.15
CA GLY A 248 -9.16 0.10 8.31
C GLY A 248 -9.29 1.01 9.52
N GLU A 249 -10.15 0.62 10.45
CA GLU A 249 -10.32 1.29 11.73
C GLU A 249 -9.81 0.42 12.87
N ASN A 250 -9.18 1.04 13.88
CA ASN A 250 -8.59 0.35 15.04
C ASN A 250 -7.62 -0.77 14.64
N VAL A 251 -6.77 -0.48 13.67
CA VAL A 251 -5.83 -1.44 13.08
C VAL A 251 -4.65 -1.67 14.01
N ASN A 252 -4.43 -2.92 14.40
CA ASN A 252 -3.21 -3.34 15.09
C ASN A 252 -2.11 -3.60 14.05
N ILE A 253 -1.01 -2.87 14.16
CA ILE A 253 0.09 -2.97 13.17
C ILE A 253 0.76 -4.35 13.20
N ASN A 254 0.79 -5.01 14.36
CA ASN A 254 1.38 -6.37 14.50
C ASN A 254 0.54 -7.46 13.80
N GLU A 255 -0.71 -7.16 13.44
CA GLU A 255 -1.60 -8.10 12.74
C GLU A 255 -1.54 -7.93 11.22
N LEU A 256 -0.82 -6.91 10.73
CA LEU A 256 -0.62 -6.72 9.31
C LEU A 256 0.46 -7.69 8.78
N PRO A 257 0.29 -8.27 7.60
CA PRO A 257 1.31 -9.10 6.96
C PRO A 257 2.53 -8.23 6.64
N VAL A 258 3.71 -8.68 7.04
CA VAL A 258 5.00 -8.01 6.80
C VAL A 258 5.77 -8.81 5.76
#